data_a9ede018271f53791769450c9fbb6e82
#
_entry.id   a9ede018271f53791769450c9fbb6e82
#
_cell.length_a   1.000
_cell.length_b   1.000
_cell.length_c   1.000
_cell.angle_alpha   90.00
_cell.angle_beta   90.00
_cell.angle_gamma   90.00
#
_symmetry.space_group_name_H-M   'P 1'
#
loop_
_entity.id
_entity.type
_entity.pdbx_description
1 polymer ?
#
loop_
_entity_poly.entity_id
_entity_poly.type
_entity_poly.pdbx_seq_one_letter_code
_entity_poly.pdbx_strand_id
1 'polypeptide(L)'
;MNADLILDNLVAFTPEWMAGRRGDDLIAIRDGRILYVGDRAARPTLTGPHTKLVDCRGATVIPGFNDAHCHPVAFAMTTRYIDCSPLRDIAGLIDALRSRAATTGYGHWLRAANCDPARLAEQRLPTRWELDLAAPGQPVIVVEHAGQHCVLNSRALALCGIDETAESSDAGSVHRDPTTGRLNGIVSGNHAQVAAAIPPLASDEIEAGLRTADRIFLESGITSLQDTSWSNTPAHWHAMADYKRRGLVSPRVSLCAGADSVAEFAASGMRTGSVHPDCPPGELRLGAAKIALDESTGDANPPQDLLDAVALAAHGAGFQLAFHVPDPTLLDRSLNTLAWLDAAGLAPRLRPRFEHCPACPPEWMDRVAASGAVVVAQPALLPLAAPALHARAPDPARPPLFPFRSFLHHGIPLAFGSDAPLVPCAPLEGLKAAVTRRDAAGYCVAPEESIPLADALRLYTWGGAYAAGEEDATGTIEAGRRADLVLVEGAGEWATPDDLSRAQIVMTLIGGKIVWAR
;
A
#
# COMPACT_ATOMS: atom_id res chain seq x y z
N MET A 1 -16.68 26.33 24.48
CA MET A 1 -15.85 25.11 24.77
C MET A 1 -14.45 25.38 24.31
N ASN A 2 -13.42 25.15 25.15
CA ASN A 2 -12.04 25.44 24.79
C ASN A 2 -11.41 24.25 24.04
N ALA A 3 -10.57 24.54 23.07
CA ALA A 3 -9.78 23.56 22.34
C ALA A 3 -8.55 23.12 23.16
N ASP A 4 -8.06 21.90 22.88
CA ASP A 4 -6.78 21.41 23.40
C ASP A 4 -5.62 21.91 22.53
N LEU A 5 -5.85 21.96 21.20
CA LEU A 5 -4.90 22.41 20.19
C LEU A 5 -5.64 23.29 19.17
N ILE A 6 -5.01 24.38 18.78
CA ILE A 6 -5.45 25.22 17.66
C ILE A 6 -4.32 25.28 16.65
N LEU A 7 -4.61 24.93 15.41
CA LEU A 7 -3.80 25.21 14.24
C LEU A 7 -4.30 26.53 13.65
N ASP A 8 -3.43 27.53 13.56
CA ASP A 8 -3.76 28.89 13.16
C ASP A 8 -2.94 29.29 11.93
N ASN A 9 -3.41 30.24 11.14
CA ASN A 9 -2.70 30.76 9.97
C ASN A 9 -2.39 29.66 8.95
N LEU A 10 -3.43 29.04 8.43
CA LEU A 10 -3.36 27.91 7.50
C LEU A 10 -4.32 28.07 6.32
N VAL A 11 -4.26 27.15 5.37
CA VAL A 11 -5.27 26.94 4.34
C VAL A 11 -5.83 25.53 4.54
N ALA A 12 -7.10 25.42 4.96
CA ALA A 12 -7.74 24.11 5.17
C ALA A 12 -8.28 23.54 3.85
N PHE A 13 -7.92 22.29 3.54
CA PHE A 13 -8.47 21.56 2.41
C PHE A 13 -9.80 20.90 2.81
N THR A 14 -10.85 21.68 2.87
CA THR A 14 -12.20 21.27 3.25
C THR A 14 -13.04 20.87 2.03
N PRO A 15 -14.19 20.19 2.21
CA PRO A 15 -15.16 20.00 1.11
C PRO A 15 -15.60 21.33 0.47
N GLU A 16 -15.73 22.40 1.27
CA GLU A 16 -16.03 23.74 0.80
C GLU A 16 -14.92 24.33 -0.06
N TRP A 17 -13.67 24.06 0.31
CA TRP A 17 -12.51 24.46 -0.50
C TRP A 17 -12.57 23.81 -1.89
N MET A 18 -12.89 22.50 -1.95
CA MET A 18 -13.08 21.78 -3.23
C MET A 18 -14.23 22.35 -4.05
N ALA A 19 -15.26 22.89 -3.39
CA ALA A 19 -16.38 23.60 -4.04
C ALA A 19 -16.05 25.07 -4.42
N GLY A 20 -14.78 25.49 -4.28
CA GLY A 20 -14.31 26.83 -4.64
C GLY A 20 -14.51 27.90 -3.56
N ARG A 21 -14.95 27.53 -2.36
CA ARG A 21 -15.07 28.44 -1.21
C ARG A 21 -13.79 28.35 -0.38
N ARG A 22 -13.10 29.47 -0.21
CA ARG A 22 -11.85 29.60 0.56
C ARG A 22 -12.09 30.53 1.73
N GLY A 23 -11.35 30.37 2.82
CA GLY A 23 -11.41 31.25 3.99
C GLY A 23 -11.27 30.53 5.32
N ASP A 24 -11.11 29.20 5.30
CA ASP A 24 -10.89 28.43 6.52
C ASP A 24 -9.38 28.47 6.83
N ASP A 25 -9.00 29.32 7.80
CA ASP A 25 -7.61 29.58 8.20
C ASP A 25 -7.30 29.20 9.65
N LEU A 26 -8.26 28.50 10.30
CA LEU A 26 -8.16 28.00 11.67
C LEU A 26 -8.84 26.63 11.82
N ILE A 27 -8.13 25.72 12.49
CA ILE A 27 -8.70 24.44 12.94
C ILE A 27 -8.49 24.32 14.44
N ALA A 28 -9.59 24.17 15.20
CA ALA A 28 -9.55 23.88 16.62
C ALA A 28 -9.85 22.41 16.89
N ILE A 29 -9.08 21.80 17.78
CA ILE A 29 -9.14 20.36 18.08
C ILE A 29 -9.39 20.18 19.57
N ARG A 30 -10.28 19.22 19.90
CA ARG A 30 -10.57 18.82 21.27
C ARG A 30 -10.83 17.32 21.34
N ASP A 31 -10.29 16.66 22.36
CA ASP A 31 -10.48 15.23 22.60
C ASP A 31 -10.21 14.36 21.35
N GLY A 32 -9.20 14.74 20.58
CA GLY A 32 -8.79 14.05 19.35
C GLY A 32 -9.70 14.26 18.14
N ARG A 33 -10.68 15.17 18.23
CA ARG A 33 -11.63 15.51 17.16
C ARG A 33 -11.55 16.98 16.79
N ILE A 34 -11.91 17.26 15.54
CA ILE A 34 -12.05 18.62 15.04
C ILE A 34 -13.28 19.24 15.74
N LEU A 35 -13.06 20.28 16.51
CA LEU A 35 -14.10 21.05 17.19
C LEU A 35 -14.67 22.13 16.28
N TYR A 36 -13.80 22.78 15.51
CA TYR A 36 -14.15 23.90 14.63
C TYR A 36 -13.18 24.00 13.46
N VAL A 37 -13.71 24.37 12.32
CA VAL A 37 -12.99 24.76 11.11
C VAL A 37 -13.61 26.06 10.61
N GLY A 38 -12.81 27.07 10.27
CA GLY A 38 -13.32 28.32 9.74
C GLY A 38 -12.39 29.51 9.99
N ASP A 39 -12.98 30.69 10.07
CA ASP A 39 -12.27 31.96 10.22
C ASP A 39 -11.53 32.06 11.57
N ARG A 40 -10.29 32.48 11.52
CA ARG A 40 -9.43 32.73 12.70
C ARG A 40 -9.97 33.78 13.66
N ALA A 41 -10.93 34.60 13.27
CA ALA A 41 -11.63 35.51 14.17
C ALA A 41 -12.32 34.77 15.34
N ALA A 42 -12.65 33.49 15.18
CA ALA A 42 -13.20 32.64 16.23
C ALA A 42 -12.18 32.23 17.30
N ARG A 43 -10.86 32.39 17.05
CA ARG A 43 -9.77 31.94 17.95
C ARG A 43 -9.94 32.39 19.41
N PRO A 44 -10.28 33.64 19.73
CA PRO A 44 -10.42 34.07 21.13
C PRO A 44 -11.48 33.30 21.91
N THR A 45 -12.55 32.84 21.24
CA THR A 45 -13.66 32.08 21.85
C THR A 45 -13.34 30.61 22.05
N LEU A 46 -12.34 30.11 21.35
CA LEU A 46 -11.90 28.71 21.37
C LEU A 46 -10.65 28.47 22.23
N THR A 47 -9.93 29.55 22.57
CA THR A 47 -8.72 29.50 23.38
C THR A 47 -9.04 29.47 24.87
N GLY A 48 -8.43 28.54 25.59
CA GLY A 48 -8.46 28.43 27.04
C GLY A 48 -7.06 28.39 27.66
N PRO A 49 -6.96 28.30 29.00
CA PRO A 49 -5.67 28.36 29.70
C PRO A 49 -4.66 27.26 29.30
N HIS A 50 -5.17 26.13 28.82
CA HIS A 50 -4.37 24.95 28.44
C HIS A 50 -4.32 24.71 26.93
N THR A 51 -4.93 25.58 26.14
CA THR A 51 -4.94 25.46 24.68
C THR A 51 -3.53 25.70 24.11
N LYS A 52 -3.02 24.71 23.38
CA LYS A 52 -1.78 24.86 22.60
C LYS A 52 -2.09 25.56 21.28
N LEU A 53 -1.24 26.50 20.89
CA LEU A 53 -1.33 27.21 19.61
C LEU A 53 -0.17 26.82 18.73
N VAL A 54 -0.45 26.46 17.48
CA VAL A 54 0.53 26.19 16.43
C VAL A 54 0.27 27.14 15.28
N ASP A 55 1.22 28.02 14.98
CA ASP A 55 1.22 28.85 13.78
C ASP A 55 1.69 28.01 12.59
N CYS A 56 0.77 27.73 11.66
CA CYS A 56 1.04 26.94 10.47
C CYS A 56 1.70 27.74 9.33
N ARG A 57 1.96 29.05 9.52
CA ARG A 57 2.69 29.92 8.58
C ARG A 57 2.16 29.91 7.15
N GLY A 58 0.84 29.75 6.98
CA GLY A 58 0.20 29.66 5.68
C GLY A 58 0.31 28.29 5.00
N ALA A 59 0.77 27.26 5.71
CA ALA A 59 0.80 25.90 5.18
C ALA A 59 -0.61 25.40 4.88
N THR A 60 -0.72 24.51 3.89
CA THR A 60 -1.97 23.80 3.62
C THR A 60 -2.15 22.67 4.62
N VAL A 61 -3.33 22.58 5.23
CA VAL A 61 -3.74 21.41 6.04
C VAL A 61 -4.69 20.55 5.24
N ILE A 62 -4.33 19.29 5.09
CA ILE A 62 -5.14 18.27 4.43
C ILE A 62 -5.56 17.19 5.44
N PRO A 63 -6.63 16.40 5.17
CA PRO A 63 -6.86 15.18 5.93
C PRO A 63 -5.65 14.27 5.84
N GLY A 64 -5.38 13.51 6.89
CA GLY A 64 -4.33 12.52 6.84
C GLY A 64 -4.55 11.49 5.73
N PHE A 65 -3.49 11.08 5.06
CA PHE A 65 -3.59 10.05 4.04
C PHE A 65 -4.04 8.72 4.63
N ASN A 66 -4.96 8.07 3.93
CA ASN A 66 -5.41 6.71 4.19
C ASN A 66 -4.90 5.82 3.07
N ASP A 67 -3.88 5.04 3.36
CA ASP A 67 -3.37 4.05 2.41
C ASP A 67 -4.34 2.87 2.36
N ALA A 68 -5.19 2.85 1.33
CA ALA A 68 -6.32 1.91 1.25
C ALA A 68 -5.90 0.48 0.90
N HIS A 69 -4.64 0.25 0.53
CA HIS A 69 -4.09 -1.05 0.20
C HIS A 69 -2.58 -1.06 0.41
N CYS A 70 -2.14 -1.74 1.46
CA CYS A 70 -0.73 -1.94 1.75
C CYS A 70 -0.52 -3.21 2.57
N HIS A 71 0.75 -3.58 2.79
CA HIS A 71 1.18 -4.71 3.60
C HIS A 71 2.19 -4.22 4.65
N PRO A 72 1.73 -3.60 5.74
CA PRO A 72 2.59 -2.82 6.63
C PRO A 72 3.69 -3.65 7.31
N VAL A 73 3.41 -4.90 7.69
CA VAL A 73 4.42 -5.79 8.28
C VAL A 73 5.43 -6.24 7.22
N ALA A 74 4.98 -6.59 6.01
CA ALA A 74 5.88 -6.92 4.92
C ALA A 74 6.77 -5.73 4.55
N PHE A 75 6.20 -4.52 4.48
CA PHE A 75 6.95 -3.29 4.27
C PHE A 75 7.99 -3.07 5.37
N ALA A 76 7.62 -3.24 6.65
CA ALA A 76 8.56 -3.15 7.76
C ALA A 76 9.73 -4.14 7.61
N MET A 77 9.45 -5.36 7.18
CA MET A 77 10.49 -6.38 6.94
C MET A 77 11.44 -5.95 5.81
N THR A 78 10.92 -5.38 4.72
CA THR A 78 11.79 -4.92 3.61
C THR A 78 12.70 -3.77 4.02
N THR A 79 12.33 -2.95 5.01
CA THR A 79 13.22 -1.90 5.55
C THR A 79 14.49 -2.47 6.19
N ARG A 80 14.53 -3.77 6.48
CA ARG A 80 15.71 -4.48 6.99
C ARG A 80 16.62 -5.01 5.88
N TYR A 81 16.15 -4.99 4.64
CA TYR A 81 16.92 -5.43 3.48
C TYR A 81 17.85 -4.30 2.99
N ILE A 82 18.85 -4.67 2.23
CA ILE A 82 19.66 -3.72 1.48
C ILE A 82 18.80 -3.26 0.30
N ASP A 83 18.50 -1.96 0.25
CA ASP A 83 17.79 -1.40 -0.90
C ASP A 83 18.77 -1.19 -2.06
N CYS A 84 18.52 -1.88 -3.18
CA CYS A 84 19.34 -1.80 -4.39
C CYS A 84 18.89 -0.68 -5.33
N SER A 85 17.75 -0.02 -5.08
CA SER A 85 17.20 0.99 -5.99
C SER A 85 18.13 2.19 -6.27
N PRO A 86 18.99 2.66 -5.33
CA PRO A 86 19.93 3.73 -5.61
C PRO A 86 21.20 3.26 -6.34
N LEU A 87 21.46 1.96 -6.41
CA LEU A 87 22.69 1.40 -6.98
C LEU A 87 22.70 1.53 -8.51
N ARG A 88 23.89 1.66 -9.09
CA ARG A 88 24.06 1.88 -10.51
C ARG A 88 24.96 0.82 -11.19
N ASP A 89 25.60 -0.04 -10.42
CA ASP A 89 26.45 -1.11 -10.88
C ASP A 89 26.51 -2.25 -9.86
N ILE A 90 27.01 -3.40 -10.28
CA ILE A 90 27.18 -4.59 -9.44
C ILE A 90 28.27 -4.36 -8.38
N ALA A 91 29.27 -3.53 -8.66
CA ALA A 91 30.31 -3.21 -7.69
C ALA A 91 29.74 -2.55 -6.44
N GLY A 92 28.84 -1.58 -6.61
CA GLY A 92 28.12 -0.92 -5.50
C GLY A 92 27.26 -1.90 -4.69
N LEU A 93 26.63 -2.89 -5.35
CA LEU A 93 25.90 -3.94 -4.65
C LEU A 93 26.84 -4.83 -3.82
N ILE A 94 28.00 -5.22 -4.37
CA ILE A 94 29.01 -6.01 -3.65
C ILE A 94 29.50 -5.24 -2.41
N ASP A 95 29.75 -3.94 -2.52
CA ASP A 95 30.20 -3.11 -1.39
C ASP A 95 29.11 -2.94 -0.32
N ALA A 96 27.86 -2.78 -0.71
CA ALA A 96 26.72 -2.72 0.20
C ALA A 96 26.55 -4.05 0.96
N LEU A 97 26.63 -5.19 0.25
CA LEU A 97 26.59 -6.53 0.85
C LEU A 97 27.76 -6.77 1.80
N ARG A 98 28.98 -6.39 1.41
CA ARG A 98 30.18 -6.51 2.25
C ARG A 98 30.07 -5.70 3.52
N SER A 99 29.58 -4.47 3.42
CA SER A 99 29.35 -3.60 4.57
C SER A 99 28.31 -4.19 5.53
N ARG A 100 27.24 -4.77 5.01
CA ARG A 100 26.24 -5.46 5.83
C ARG A 100 26.79 -6.74 6.43
N ALA A 101 27.56 -7.53 5.69
CA ALA A 101 28.19 -8.76 6.16
C ALA A 101 29.11 -8.52 7.35
N ALA A 102 29.83 -7.40 7.37
CA ALA A 102 30.72 -7.03 8.47
C ALA A 102 29.99 -6.81 9.82
N THR A 103 28.70 -6.46 9.78
CA THR A 103 27.86 -6.19 10.97
C THR A 103 26.86 -7.32 11.25
N THR A 104 26.72 -8.27 10.35
CA THR A 104 25.81 -9.42 10.47
C THR A 104 26.62 -10.67 10.87
N GLY A 105 26.13 -11.42 11.86
CA GLY A 105 26.80 -12.63 12.35
C GLY A 105 27.02 -13.67 11.22
N TYR A 106 28.04 -14.48 11.39
CA TYR A 106 28.35 -15.59 10.48
C TYR A 106 27.15 -16.55 10.33
N GLY A 107 26.82 -16.90 9.11
CA GLY A 107 25.69 -17.80 8.80
C GLY A 107 24.30 -17.15 8.79
N HIS A 108 24.17 -15.90 9.20
CA HIS A 108 22.92 -15.16 9.06
C HIS A 108 22.69 -14.70 7.61
N TRP A 109 21.43 -14.76 7.19
CA TRP A 109 21.04 -14.35 5.85
C TRP A 109 21.23 -12.84 5.62
N LEU A 110 21.86 -12.50 4.50
CA LEU A 110 21.84 -11.15 3.96
C LEU A 110 20.75 -11.06 2.89
N ARG A 111 19.91 -10.06 3.03
CA ARG A 111 18.75 -9.85 2.15
C ARG A 111 18.88 -8.49 1.47
N ALA A 112 18.77 -8.49 0.15
CA ALA A 112 18.74 -7.31 -0.68
C ALA A 112 17.51 -7.36 -1.59
N ALA A 113 16.93 -6.22 -1.90
CA ALA A 113 15.72 -6.12 -2.72
C ALA A 113 15.79 -4.91 -3.67
N ASN A 114 14.83 -4.80 -4.57
CA ASN A 114 14.72 -3.72 -5.55
C ASN A 114 15.92 -3.66 -6.52
N CYS A 115 16.50 -4.81 -6.86
CA CYS A 115 17.60 -4.87 -7.82
C CYS A 115 17.02 -4.81 -9.24
N ASP A 116 17.20 -3.68 -9.92
CA ASP A 116 16.73 -3.47 -11.29
C ASP A 116 17.90 -3.62 -12.28
N PRO A 117 17.96 -4.72 -13.04
CA PRO A 117 19.04 -4.94 -13.99
C PRO A 117 19.11 -3.88 -15.09
N ALA A 118 17.99 -3.25 -15.45
CA ALA A 118 17.98 -2.20 -16.47
C ALA A 118 18.65 -0.90 -16.01
N ARG A 119 18.80 -0.70 -14.70
CA ARG A 119 19.45 0.47 -14.09
C ARG A 119 20.92 0.25 -13.78
N LEU A 120 21.38 -1.00 -13.82
CA LEU A 120 22.78 -1.35 -13.60
C LEU A 120 23.60 -1.16 -14.88
N ALA A 121 24.85 -0.69 -14.74
CA ALA A 121 25.76 -0.51 -15.87
C ALA A 121 26.00 -1.80 -16.66
N GLU A 122 25.97 -2.94 -15.98
CA GLU A 122 26.15 -4.26 -16.58
C GLU A 122 24.90 -4.79 -17.29
N GLN A 123 23.73 -4.13 -17.17
CA GLN A 123 22.45 -4.50 -17.78
C GLN A 123 22.04 -5.96 -17.49
N ARG A 124 22.41 -6.47 -16.33
CA ARG A 124 22.09 -7.83 -15.88
C ARG A 124 21.99 -7.91 -14.36
N LEU A 125 21.39 -8.97 -13.86
CA LEU A 125 21.46 -9.34 -12.45
C LEU A 125 22.88 -9.79 -12.07
N PRO A 126 23.28 -9.71 -10.79
CA PRO A 126 24.53 -10.27 -10.31
C PRO A 126 24.53 -11.80 -10.45
N THR A 127 25.69 -12.40 -10.37
CA THR A 127 25.88 -13.85 -10.33
C THR A 127 26.19 -14.33 -8.93
N ARG A 128 25.99 -15.64 -8.65
CA ARG A 128 26.35 -16.23 -7.36
C ARG A 128 27.80 -15.98 -6.96
N TRP A 129 28.72 -15.97 -7.93
CA TRP A 129 30.14 -15.78 -7.67
C TRP A 129 30.45 -14.35 -7.22
N GLU A 130 29.77 -13.36 -7.79
CA GLU A 130 29.89 -11.95 -7.37
C GLU A 130 29.35 -11.79 -5.94
N LEU A 131 28.24 -12.47 -5.61
CA LEU A 131 27.70 -12.48 -4.26
C LEU A 131 28.60 -13.25 -3.26
N ASP A 132 29.25 -14.34 -3.70
CA ASP A 132 30.24 -15.08 -2.90
C ASP A 132 31.45 -14.21 -2.54
N LEU A 133 31.90 -13.33 -3.46
CA LEU A 133 32.97 -12.36 -3.19
C LEU A 133 32.58 -11.32 -2.15
N ALA A 134 31.31 -10.94 -2.10
CA ALA A 134 30.80 -9.96 -1.13
C ALA A 134 30.68 -10.55 0.27
N ALA A 135 30.15 -11.78 0.37
CA ALA A 135 29.79 -12.40 1.66
C ALA A 135 30.04 -13.94 1.63
N PRO A 136 31.29 -14.38 1.67
CA PRO A 136 31.62 -15.81 1.58
C PRO A 136 31.11 -16.63 2.75
N GLY A 137 30.88 -16.01 3.90
CA GLY A 137 30.45 -16.65 5.15
C GLY A 137 28.95 -16.62 5.43
N GLN A 138 28.17 -15.85 4.67
CA GLN A 138 26.73 -15.68 4.86
C GLN A 138 25.96 -16.15 3.61
N PRO A 139 24.76 -16.72 3.77
CA PRO A 139 23.84 -16.90 2.66
C PRO A 139 23.29 -15.53 2.23
N VAL A 140 23.23 -15.30 0.91
CA VAL A 140 22.78 -14.04 0.31
C VAL A 140 21.62 -14.30 -0.63
N ILE A 141 20.58 -13.48 -0.51
CA ILE A 141 19.51 -13.37 -1.51
C ILE A 141 19.42 -11.92 -1.98
N VAL A 142 19.36 -11.73 -3.29
CA VAL A 142 19.07 -10.47 -3.95
C VAL A 142 17.79 -10.65 -4.76
N VAL A 143 16.73 -9.93 -4.41
CA VAL A 143 15.44 -9.99 -5.11
C VAL A 143 15.39 -8.90 -6.16
N GLU A 144 15.02 -9.27 -7.37
CA GLU A 144 14.77 -8.35 -8.47
C GLU A 144 13.58 -7.43 -8.13
N HIS A 145 13.57 -6.21 -8.67
CA HIS A 145 12.54 -5.22 -8.39
C HIS A 145 11.11 -5.65 -8.77
N ALA A 146 10.95 -6.45 -9.84
CA ALA A 146 9.66 -7.01 -10.24
C ALA A 146 9.28 -8.29 -9.48
N GLY A 147 10.17 -8.80 -8.63
CA GLY A 147 9.93 -10.01 -7.84
C GLY A 147 9.92 -11.31 -8.64
N GLN A 148 10.15 -11.29 -9.95
CA GLN A 148 10.13 -12.49 -10.81
C GLN A 148 11.37 -13.35 -10.64
N HIS A 149 12.50 -12.73 -10.31
CA HIS A 149 13.80 -13.38 -10.16
C HIS A 149 14.40 -13.08 -8.80
N CYS A 150 15.14 -14.05 -8.28
CA CYS A 150 16.08 -13.80 -7.20
C CYS A 150 17.44 -14.40 -7.54
N VAL A 151 18.49 -13.83 -6.93
CA VAL A 151 19.86 -14.33 -7.08
C VAL A 151 20.33 -14.82 -5.72
N LEU A 152 20.77 -16.06 -5.67
CA LEU A 152 21.30 -16.73 -4.50
C LEU A 152 22.81 -16.94 -4.65
N ASN A 153 23.59 -16.66 -3.60
CA ASN A 153 24.98 -17.06 -3.58
C ASN A 153 25.13 -18.57 -3.39
N SER A 154 26.34 -19.10 -3.52
CA SER A 154 26.58 -20.54 -3.43
C SER A 154 26.12 -21.15 -2.10
N ARG A 155 26.25 -20.41 -1.00
CA ARG A 155 25.80 -20.85 0.32
C ARG A 155 24.27 -20.88 0.43
N ALA A 156 23.61 -19.88 -0.12
CA ALA A 156 22.13 -19.82 -0.15
C ALA A 156 21.54 -20.93 -1.01
N LEU A 157 22.11 -21.19 -2.21
CA LEU A 157 21.71 -22.31 -3.06
C LEU A 157 21.77 -23.64 -2.30
N ALA A 158 22.87 -23.89 -1.59
CA ALA A 158 23.04 -25.12 -0.80
C ALA A 158 21.97 -25.24 0.30
N LEU A 159 21.64 -24.15 0.99
CA LEU A 159 20.59 -24.12 2.02
C LEU A 159 19.19 -24.34 1.44
N CYS A 160 18.94 -23.89 0.20
CA CYS A 160 17.70 -24.14 -0.52
C CYS A 160 17.63 -25.55 -1.12
N GLY A 161 18.69 -26.38 -1.01
CA GLY A 161 18.74 -27.71 -1.64
C GLY A 161 18.82 -27.64 -3.16
N ILE A 162 19.36 -26.54 -3.72
CA ILE A 162 19.55 -26.33 -5.17
C ILE A 162 21.02 -26.59 -5.50
N ASP A 163 21.30 -27.68 -6.15
CA ASP A 163 22.65 -28.08 -6.56
C ASP A 163 22.83 -28.09 -8.08
N GLU A 164 24.01 -28.46 -8.55
CA GLU A 164 24.32 -28.46 -9.98
C GLU A 164 23.51 -29.49 -10.79
N THR A 165 22.79 -30.41 -10.16
CA THR A 165 21.86 -31.36 -10.82
C THR A 165 20.45 -30.83 -10.96
N ALA A 166 20.14 -29.67 -10.35
CA ALA A 166 18.80 -29.09 -10.39
C ALA A 166 18.40 -28.76 -11.83
N GLU A 167 17.21 -29.20 -12.21
CA GLU A 167 16.58 -28.94 -13.51
C GLU A 167 15.45 -27.93 -13.36
N SER A 168 15.16 -27.21 -14.44
CA SER A 168 13.99 -26.34 -14.50
C SER A 168 12.71 -27.18 -14.59
N SER A 169 11.65 -26.75 -13.89
CA SER A 169 10.34 -27.39 -13.86
C SER A 169 9.24 -26.36 -14.15
N ASP A 170 8.01 -26.81 -14.26
CA ASP A 170 6.84 -25.92 -14.41
C ASP A 170 6.67 -24.96 -13.22
N ALA A 171 7.17 -25.33 -12.03
CA ALA A 171 7.13 -24.52 -10.83
C ALA A 171 8.23 -23.45 -10.77
N GLY A 172 9.27 -23.53 -11.62
CA GLY A 172 10.35 -22.55 -11.67
C GLY A 172 11.58 -23.01 -12.41
N SER A 173 12.43 -22.06 -12.75
CA SER A 173 13.66 -22.31 -13.50
C SER A 173 14.91 -21.88 -12.75
N VAL A 174 15.98 -22.65 -12.91
CA VAL A 174 17.32 -22.33 -12.46
C VAL A 174 18.19 -21.97 -13.67
N HIS A 175 18.91 -20.86 -13.58
CA HIS A 175 19.68 -20.36 -14.70
C HIS A 175 21.15 -20.82 -14.61
N ARG A 176 21.75 -21.05 -15.77
CA ARG A 176 23.12 -21.49 -15.89
C ARG A 176 23.98 -20.50 -16.65
N ASP A 177 25.22 -20.42 -16.29
CA ASP A 177 26.22 -19.69 -17.04
C ASP A 177 26.44 -20.37 -18.41
N PRO A 178 26.29 -19.65 -19.51
CA PRO A 178 26.34 -20.23 -20.86
C PRO A 178 27.73 -20.79 -21.23
N THR A 179 28.80 -20.35 -20.57
CA THR A 179 30.16 -20.75 -20.84
C THR A 179 30.57 -22.01 -20.09
N THR A 180 30.16 -22.08 -18.81
CA THR A 180 30.60 -23.16 -17.91
C THR A 180 29.54 -24.22 -17.67
N GLY A 181 28.27 -23.95 -18.02
CA GLY A 181 27.13 -24.82 -17.74
C GLY A 181 26.74 -24.87 -16.24
N ARG A 182 27.45 -24.17 -15.35
CA ARG A 182 27.21 -24.17 -13.92
C ARG A 182 26.05 -23.23 -13.56
N LEU A 183 25.35 -23.51 -12.47
CA LEU A 183 24.30 -22.60 -11.94
C LEU A 183 24.90 -21.21 -11.68
N ASN A 184 24.30 -20.17 -12.23
CA ASN A 184 24.76 -18.78 -12.04
C ASN A 184 24.12 -18.09 -10.81
N GLY A 185 23.22 -18.77 -10.12
CA GLY A 185 22.54 -18.28 -8.91
C GLY A 185 21.16 -17.66 -9.15
N ILE A 186 20.80 -17.37 -10.39
CA ILE A 186 19.48 -16.81 -10.71
C ILE A 186 18.44 -17.93 -10.67
N VAL A 187 17.36 -17.67 -9.91
CA VAL A 187 16.19 -18.55 -9.75
C VAL A 187 14.95 -17.77 -10.11
N SER A 188 14.10 -18.34 -10.96
CA SER A 188 12.83 -17.75 -11.40
C SER A 188 11.67 -18.68 -11.03
N GLY A 189 10.58 -18.14 -10.49
CA GLY A 189 9.34 -18.90 -10.22
C GLY A 189 9.37 -19.79 -8.97
N ASN A 190 10.46 -20.41 -8.59
CA ASN A 190 10.53 -21.39 -7.49
C ASN A 190 10.61 -20.72 -6.10
N HIS A 191 9.75 -19.71 -5.87
CA HIS A 191 9.80 -18.87 -4.67
C HIS A 191 9.46 -19.64 -3.39
N ALA A 192 8.59 -20.64 -3.44
CA ALA A 192 8.21 -21.43 -2.26
C ALA A 192 9.39 -22.21 -1.66
N GLN A 193 10.21 -22.86 -2.48
CA GLN A 193 11.40 -23.59 -2.03
C GLN A 193 12.45 -22.65 -1.42
N VAL A 194 12.67 -21.50 -2.07
CA VAL A 194 13.61 -20.48 -1.58
C VAL A 194 13.10 -19.88 -0.29
N ALA A 195 11.80 -19.50 -0.22
CA ALA A 195 11.19 -18.93 0.97
C ALA A 195 11.23 -19.88 2.17
N ALA A 196 11.03 -21.19 1.95
CA ALA A 196 11.09 -22.20 3.01
C ALA A 196 12.49 -22.34 3.64
N ALA A 197 13.55 -22.04 2.89
CA ALA A 197 14.92 -22.09 3.37
C ALA A 197 15.37 -20.82 4.10
N ILE A 198 14.66 -19.71 3.91
CA ILE A 198 14.99 -18.43 4.54
C ILE A 198 14.30 -18.37 5.90
N PRO A 199 15.06 -18.33 7.03
CA PRO A 199 14.44 -18.22 8.34
C PRO A 199 13.67 -16.89 8.47
N PRO A 200 12.57 -16.85 9.21
CA PRO A 200 11.90 -15.60 9.52
C PRO A 200 12.86 -14.63 10.22
N LEU A 201 12.59 -13.32 10.10
CA LEU A 201 13.32 -12.31 10.87
C LEU A 201 13.11 -12.55 12.37
N ALA A 202 14.14 -12.31 13.16
CA ALA A 202 14.02 -12.34 14.61
C ALA A 202 13.08 -11.22 15.11
N SER A 203 12.48 -11.38 16.28
CA SER A 203 11.50 -10.43 16.80
C SER A 203 12.05 -9.01 16.93
N ASP A 204 13.32 -8.87 17.33
CA ASP A 204 14.01 -7.58 17.45
C ASP A 204 14.26 -6.93 16.07
N GLU A 205 14.51 -7.73 15.03
CA GLU A 205 14.62 -7.25 13.65
C GLU A 205 13.27 -6.77 13.13
N ILE A 206 12.18 -7.51 13.41
CA ILE A 206 10.81 -7.10 13.05
C ILE A 206 10.46 -5.78 13.73
N GLU A 207 10.74 -5.65 15.03
CA GLU A 207 10.49 -4.41 15.77
C GLU A 207 11.30 -3.22 15.22
N ALA A 208 12.57 -3.44 14.91
CA ALA A 208 13.41 -2.41 14.31
C ALA A 208 12.88 -2.00 12.92
N GLY A 209 12.38 -2.98 12.15
CA GLY A 209 11.70 -2.73 10.87
C GLY A 209 10.43 -1.92 11.05
N LEU A 210 9.56 -2.31 12.00
CA LEU A 210 8.32 -1.59 12.31
C LEU A 210 8.58 -0.13 12.72
N ARG A 211 9.56 0.14 13.57
CA ARG A 211 9.94 1.52 13.94
C ARG A 211 10.39 2.34 12.74
N THR A 212 11.13 1.72 11.81
CA THR A 212 11.56 2.38 10.57
C THR A 212 10.36 2.65 9.66
N ALA A 213 9.49 1.66 9.48
CA ALA A 213 8.26 1.80 8.68
C ALA A 213 7.32 2.85 9.26
N ASP A 214 7.11 2.85 10.59
CA ASP A 214 6.28 3.84 11.28
C ASP A 214 6.75 5.26 11.01
N ARG A 215 8.06 5.50 11.13
CA ARG A 215 8.63 6.81 10.79
C ARG A 215 8.36 7.18 9.34
N ILE A 216 8.52 6.25 8.38
CA ILE A 216 8.26 6.50 6.96
C ILE A 216 6.78 6.81 6.74
N PHE A 217 5.85 6.08 7.35
CA PHE A 217 4.42 6.37 7.27
C PHE A 217 4.11 7.79 7.74
N LEU A 218 4.64 8.18 8.90
CA LEU A 218 4.39 9.50 9.48
C LEU A 218 5.05 10.63 8.67
N GLU A 219 6.27 10.44 8.19
CA GLU A 219 6.97 11.36 7.28
C GLU A 219 6.21 11.54 5.95
N SER A 220 5.49 10.50 5.53
CA SER A 220 4.67 10.50 4.32
C SER A 220 3.23 10.98 4.57
N GLY A 221 2.88 11.41 5.78
CA GLY A 221 1.55 11.90 6.15
C GLY A 221 0.48 10.82 6.23
N ILE A 222 0.87 9.55 6.31
CA ILE A 222 -0.09 8.44 6.41
C ILE A 222 -0.55 8.33 7.86
N THR A 223 -1.86 8.49 8.06
CA THR A 223 -2.52 8.41 9.36
C THR A 223 -3.37 7.15 9.53
N SER A 224 -3.68 6.48 8.41
CA SER A 224 -4.45 5.24 8.38
C SER A 224 -3.88 4.28 7.34
N LEU A 225 -3.85 2.99 7.67
CA LEU A 225 -3.39 1.89 6.83
C LEU A 225 -4.47 0.83 6.72
N GLN A 226 -4.67 0.28 5.54
CA GLN A 226 -5.50 -0.91 5.34
C GLN A 226 -4.59 -2.07 4.94
N ASP A 227 -4.34 -2.95 5.89
CA ASP A 227 -3.54 -4.16 5.68
C ASP A 227 -4.37 -5.17 4.91
N THR A 228 -4.06 -5.34 3.64
CA THR A 228 -4.77 -6.21 2.71
C THR A 228 -4.07 -7.55 2.48
N SER A 229 -3.20 -7.94 3.40
CA SER A 229 -2.49 -9.23 3.30
C SER A 229 -3.49 -10.39 3.35
N TRP A 230 -3.51 -11.19 2.29
CA TRP A 230 -4.43 -12.33 2.13
C TRP A 230 -4.17 -13.47 3.14
N SER A 231 -2.98 -13.50 3.73
CA SER A 231 -2.57 -14.49 4.73
C SER A 231 -2.85 -14.09 6.18
N ASN A 232 -3.55 -12.97 6.43
CA ASN A 232 -3.84 -12.49 7.78
C ASN A 232 -4.77 -13.45 8.52
N THR A 233 -4.33 -13.84 9.73
CA THR A 233 -5.00 -14.75 10.66
C THR A 233 -5.32 -14.05 11.98
N PRO A 234 -6.09 -14.65 12.89
CA PRO A 234 -6.23 -14.13 14.25
C PRO A 234 -4.89 -13.91 14.99
N ALA A 235 -3.85 -14.70 14.70
CA ALA A 235 -2.52 -14.47 15.26
C ALA A 235 -1.92 -13.12 14.80
N HIS A 236 -2.07 -12.76 13.51
CA HIS A 236 -1.63 -11.46 12.99
C HIS A 236 -2.45 -10.30 13.58
N TRP A 237 -3.75 -10.52 13.82
CA TRP A 237 -4.62 -9.56 14.50
C TRP A 237 -4.12 -9.22 15.92
N HIS A 238 -3.77 -10.24 16.71
CA HIS A 238 -3.22 -10.03 18.03
C HIS A 238 -1.79 -9.46 18.02
N ALA A 239 -0.97 -9.87 17.05
CA ALA A 239 0.36 -9.29 16.88
C ALA A 239 0.28 -7.79 16.54
N MET A 240 -0.61 -7.40 15.64
CA MET A 240 -0.83 -5.97 15.31
C MET A 240 -1.29 -5.17 16.54
N ALA A 241 -2.15 -5.73 17.37
CA ALA A 241 -2.55 -5.09 18.62
C ALA A 241 -1.37 -4.92 19.58
N ASP A 242 -0.47 -5.90 19.68
CA ASP A 242 0.76 -5.76 20.47
C ASP A 242 1.67 -4.66 19.91
N TYR A 243 1.87 -4.61 18.61
CA TYR A 243 2.66 -3.55 17.96
C TYR A 243 2.06 -2.17 18.22
N LYS A 244 0.74 -2.01 18.14
CA LYS A 244 0.04 -0.77 18.47
C LYS A 244 0.26 -0.36 19.93
N ARG A 245 0.04 -1.27 20.89
CA ARG A 245 0.21 -1.00 22.33
C ARG A 245 1.65 -0.59 22.69
N ARG A 246 2.63 -1.14 21.97
CA ARG A 246 4.05 -0.84 22.15
C ARG A 246 4.53 0.40 21.39
N GLY A 247 3.62 1.07 20.66
CA GLY A 247 3.94 2.27 19.88
C GLY A 247 4.89 1.99 18.71
N LEU A 248 4.81 0.79 18.13
CA LEU A 248 5.60 0.39 16.94
C LEU A 248 4.88 0.71 15.63
N VAL A 249 3.56 0.95 15.69
CA VAL A 249 2.72 1.34 14.56
C VAL A 249 1.78 2.46 15.03
N SER A 250 2.03 3.68 14.62
CA SER A 250 1.25 4.86 14.99
C SER A 250 -0.02 5.04 14.16
N PRO A 251 -0.02 4.87 12.82
CA PRO A 251 -1.23 5.00 12.02
C PRO A 251 -2.34 4.05 12.48
N ARG A 252 -3.60 4.46 12.29
CA ARG A 252 -4.74 3.55 12.50
C ARG A 252 -4.66 2.39 11.52
N VAL A 253 -5.10 1.21 11.93
CA VAL A 253 -5.03 0.01 11.10
C VAL A 253 -6.41 -0.61 10.93
N SER A 254 -6.80 -0.85 9.68
CA SER A 254 -7.87 -1.75 9.28
C SER A 254 -7.23 -3.01 8.72
N LEU A 255 -7.22 -4.11 9.49
CA LEU A 255 -6.59 -5.36 9.10
C LEU A 255 -7.61 -6.24 8.38
N CYS A 256 -7.42 -6.52 7.10
CA CYS A 256 -8.23 -7.48 6.36
C CYS A 256 -7.96 -8.91 6.86
N ALA A 257 -9.02 -9.69 7.02
CA ALA A 257 -8.89 -11.12 7.27
C ALA A 257 -8.52 -11.85 5.98
N GLY A 258 -7.60 -12.79 6.02
CA GLY A 258 -7.42 -13.73 4.91
C GLY A 258 -8.70 -14.57 4.74
N ALA A 259 -9.11 -14.82 3.49
CA ALA A 259 -10.33 -15.56 3.20
C ALA A 259 -10.36 -16.95 3.90
N ASP A 260 -9.23 -17.64 3.93
CA ASP A 260 -9.07 -18.93 4.59
C ASP A 260 -9.21 -18.88 6.12
N SER A 261 -9.05 -17.69 6.72
CA SER A 261 -9.16 -17.46 8.17
C SER A 261 -10.50 -16.87 8.61
N VAL A 262 -11.40 -16.59 7.68
CA VAL A 262 -12.72 -16.00 7.98
C VAL A 262 -13.51 -16.84 8.99
N ALA A 263 -13.50 -18.17 8.84
CA ALA A 263 -14.20 -19.07 9.75
C ALA A 263 -13.66 -18.98 11.20
N GLU A 264 -12.35 -18.83 11.37
CA GLU A 264 -11.71 -18.72 12.68
C GLU A 264 -12.05 -17.37 13.34
N PHE A 265 -12.03 -16.27 12.59
CA PHE A 265 -12.48 -14.98 13.07
C PHE A 265 -13.96 -15.00 13.47
N ALA A 266 -14.82 -15.57 12.63
CA ALA A 266 -16.25 -15.68 12.87
C ALA A 266 -16.59 -16.55 14.09
N ALA A 267 -15.86 -17.66 14.31
CA ALA A 267 -16.01 -18.49 15.49
C ALA A 267 -15.75 -17.73 16.81
N SER A 268 -14.91 -16.69 16.75
CA SER A 268 -14.67 -15.75 17.85
C SER A 268 -15.64 -14.57 17.91
N GLY A 269 -16.73 -14.59 17.11
CA GLY A 269 -17.73 -13.55 17.03
C GLY A 269 -17.27 -12.28 16.29
N MET A 270 -16.15 -12.32 15.60
CA MET A 270 -15.59 -11.19 14.88
C MET A 270 -16.10 -11.11 13.44
N ARG A 271 -16.24 -9.89 12.94
CA ARG A 271 -16.67 -9.56 11.58
C ARG A 271 -16.07 -8.22 11.17
N THR A 272 -16.26 -7.80 9.94
CA THR A 272 -15.85 -6.44 9.51
C THR A 272 -16.38 -5.38 10.47
N GLY A 273 -15.50 -4.49 10.89
CA GLY A 273 -15.79 -3.43 11.86
C GLY A 273 -15.55 -3.80 13.33
N SER A 274 -15.28 -5.08 13.65
CA SER A 274 -14.87 -5.46 15.00
C SER A 274 -13.60 -4.72 15.41
N VAL A 275 -13.57 -4.19 16.64
CA VAL A 275 -12.42 -3.46 17.20
C VAL A 275 -11.64 -4.37 18.15
N HIS A 276 -10.34 -4.19 18.21
CA HIS A 276 -9.53 -4.95 19.16
C HIS A 276 -9.71 -4.42 20.57
N PRO A 277 -10.04 -5.28 21.57
CA PRO A 277 -10.36 -4.82 22.92
C PRO A 277 -9.18 -4.15 23.65
N ASP A 278 -7.94 -4.54 23.33
CA ASP A 278 -6.72 -4.02 23.96
C ASP A 278 -6.20 -2.74 23.30
N CYS A 279 -6.87 -2.23 22.25
CA CYS A 279 -6.49 -0.99 21.58
C CYS A 279 -7.55 0.11 21.84
N PRO A 280 -7.14 1.38 21.88
CA PRO A 280 -8.11 2.47 21.91
C PRO A 280 -9.10 2.39 20.73
N PRO A 281 -10.36 2.82 20.90
CA PRO A 281 -11.36 2.77 19.86
C PRO A 281 -10.88 3.47 18.56
N GLY A 282 -10.97 2.74 17.44
CA GLY A 282 -10.56 3.24 16.12
C GLY A 282 -9.06 3.18 15.83
N GLU A 283 -8.25 2.58 16.70
CA GLU A 283 -6.83 2.38 16.46
C GLU A 283 -6.55 1.08 15.68
N LEU A 284 -7.31 0.02 15.97
CA LEU A 284 -7.23 -1.26 15.27
C LEU A 284 -8.62 -1.84 15.09
N ARG A 285 -9.01 -2.10 13.85
CA ARG A 285 -10.28 -2.72 13.49
C ARG A 285 -10.08 -3.82 12.46
N LEU A 286 -11.00 -4.80 12.46
CA LEU A 286 -11.05 -5.85 11.46
C LEU A 286 -11.69 -5.29 10.18
N GLY A 287 -10.99 -5.42 9.06
CA GLY A 287 -11.39 -4.97 7.74
C GLY A 287 -12.20 -6.02 6.96
N ALA A 288 -12.03 -6.00 5.65
CA ALA A 288 -12.66 -6.93 4.72
C ALA A 288 -12.07 -8.35 4.82
N ALA A 289 -12.77 -9.34 4.26
CA ALA A 289 -12.17 -10.62 3.89
C ALA A 289 -11.45 -10.44 2.54
N LYS A 290 -10.14 -10.58 2.53
CA LYS A 290 -9.31 -10.52 1.32
C LYS A 290 -9.36 -11.86 0.60
N ILE A 291 -9.93 -11.87 -0.58
CA ILE A 291 -10.08 -13.03 -1.46
C ILE A 291 -9.06 -12.91 -2.58
N ALA A 292 -7.99 -13.69 -2.50
CA ALA A 292 -6.88 -13.72 -3.43
C ALA A 292 -6.55 -15.17 -3.77
N LEU A 293 -7.46 -15.82 -4.50
CA LEU A 293 -7.36 -17.25 -4.80
C LEU A 293 -6.18 -17.57 -5.71
N ASP A 294 -5.83 -16.69 -6.63
CA ASP A 294 -4.65 -16.77 -7.48
C ASP A 294 -3.35 -16.82 -6.66
N GLU A 295 -3.24 -16.00 -5.62
CA GLU A 295 -2.10 -16.01 -4.72
C GLU A 295 -2.11 -17.22 -3.76
N SER A 296 -3.28 -17.56 -3.20
CA SER A 296 -3.38 -18.62 -2.18
C SER A 296 -3.27 -20.03 -2.78
N THR A 297 -3.75 -20.24 -4.00
CA THR A 297 -3.71 -21.55 -4.68
C THR A 297 -2.55 -21.66 -5.66
N GLY A 298 -1.97 -20.54 -6.09
CA GLY A 298 -0.98 -20.48 -7.18
C GLY A 298 -1.60 -20.70 -8.57
N ASP A 299 -2.94 -20.72 -8.68
CA ASP A 299 -3.66 -20.82 -9.94
C ASP A 299 -4.09 -19.42 -10.39
N ALA A 300 -3.44 -18.88 -11.42
CA ALA A 300 -3.77 -17.58 -11.99
C ALA A 300 -5.22 -17.48 -12.52
N ASN A 301 -5.94 -18.59 -12.61
CA ASN A 301 -7.29 -18.64 -13.14
C ASN A 301 -8.20 -19.55 -12.28
N PRO A 302 -8.40 -19.24 -10.97
CA PRO A 302 -9.15 -20.09 -10.06
C PRO A 302 -10.59 -20.33 -10.55
N PRO A 303 -11.19 -21.53 -10.32
CA PRO A 303 -12.55 -21.84 -10.76
C PRO A 303 -13.60 -20.89 -10.19
N GLN A 304 -14.64 -20.57 -10.99
CA GLN A 304 -15.72 -19.66 -10.57
C GLN A 304 -16.46 -20.18 -9.33
N ASP A 305 -16.76 -21.46 -9.27
CA ASP A 305 -17.47 -22.09 -8.15
C ASP A 305 -16.69 -22.02 -6.84
N LEU A 306 -15.36 -22.07 -6.90
CA LEU A 306 -14.51 -21.86 -5.73
C LEU A 306 -14.59 -20.40 -5.23
N LEU A 307 -14.53 -19.43 -6.15
CA LEU A 307 -14.66 -18.01 -5.81
C LEU A 307 -16.03 -17.71 -5.19
N ASP A 308 -17.10 -18.27 -5.78
CA ASP A 308 -18.47 -18.12 -5.29
C ASP A 308 -18.62 -18.72 -3.87
N ALA A 309 -18.07 -19.91 -3.62
CA ALA A 309 -18.12 -20.55 -2.31
C ALA A 309 -17.40 -19.75 -1.23
N VAL A 310 -16.18 -19.25 -1.52
CA VAL A 310 -15.40 -18.43 -0.59
C VAL A 310 -16.10 -17.10 -0.31
N ALA A 311 -16.61 -16.43 -1.34
CA ALA A 311 -17.32 -15.16 -1.19
C ALA A 311 -18.62 -15.34 -0.37
N LEU A 312 -19.38 -16.42 -0.62
CA LEU A 312 -20.60 -16.74 0.14
C LEU A 312 -20.28 -16.97 1.63
N ALA A 313 -19.23 -17.73 1.93
CA ALA A 313 -18.81 -18.02 3.30
C ALA A 313 -18.40 -16.72 4.03
N ALA A 314 -17.60 -15.87 3.40
CA ALA A 314 -17.16 -14.60 3.97
C ALA A 314 -18.35 -13.62 4.17
N HIS A 315 -19.24 -13.52 3.16
CA HIS A 315 -20.44 -12.70 3.27
C HIS A 315 -21.38 -13.19 4.37
N GLY A 316 -21.63 -14.51 4.45
CA GLY A 316 -22.46 -15.13 5.48
C GLY A 316 -21.92 -14.91 6.90
N ALA A 317 -20.61 -14.81 7.05
CA ALA A 317 -19.93 -14.48 8.31
C ALA A 317 -19.93 -12.97 8.65
N GLY A 318 -20.51 -12.13 7.79
CA GLY A 318 -20.62 -10.68 8.02
C GLY A 318 -19.37 -9.89 7.65
N PHE A 319 -18.55 -10.40 6.74
CA PHE A 319 -17.41 -9.69 6.21
C PHE A 319 -17.72 -8.91 4.94
N GLN A 320 -17.11 -7.74 4.79
CA GLN A 320 -16.95 -7.04 3.53
C GLN A 320 -16.11 -7.90 2.60
N LEU A 321 -16.47 -8.00 1.33
CA LEU A 321 -15.71 -8.77 0.34
C LEU A 321 -14.65 -7.88 -0.32
N ALA A 322 -13.40 -8.31 -0.37
CA ALA A 322 -12.32 -7.63 -1.07
C ALA A 322 -11.63 -8.61 -2.03
N PHE A 323 -11.96 -8.49 -3.32
CA PHE A 323 -11.47 -9.37 -4.37
C PHE A 323 -10.12 -8.88 -4.90
N HIS A 324 -9.14 -9.76 -5.03
CA HIS A 324 -7.91 -9.52 -5.77
C HIS A 324 -8.21 -9.51 -7.27
N VAL A 325 -7.97 -8.40 -7.95
CA VAL A 325 -8.34 -8.18 -9.35
C VAL A 325 -7.13 -7.63 -10.12
N PRO A 326 -6.11 -8.44 -10.39
CA PRO A 326 -4.91 -8.01 -11.12
C PRO A 326 -5.14 -7.89 -12.63
N ASP A 327 -6.21 -8.48 -13.15
CA ASP A 327 -6.52 -8.52 -14.57
C ASP A 327 -8.04 -8.54 -14.86
N PRO A 328 -8.45 -8.35 -16.14
CA PRO A 328 -9.87 -8.39 -16.51
C PRO A 328 -10.55 -9.75 -16.28
N THR A 329 -9.82 -10.87 -16.29
CA THR A 329 -10.42 -12.20 -16.08
C THR A 329 -10.96 -12.33 -14.67
N LEU A 330 -10.14 -11.92 -13.67
CA LEU A 330 -10.55 -11.93 -12.27
C LEU A 330 -11.59 -10.83 -11.97
N LEU A 331 -11.57 -9.71 -12.71
CA LEU A 331 -12.67 -8.73 -12.64
C LEU A 331 -14.00 -9.34 -13.08
N ASP A 332 -14.04 -10.02 -14.25
CA ASP A 332 -15.28 -10.66 -14.74
C ASP A 332 -15.83 -11.68 -13.75
N ARG A 333 -14.96 -12.53 -13.21
CA ARG A 333 -15.35 -13.54 -12.21
C ARG A 333 -15.90 -12.90 -10.94
N SER A 334 -15.24 -11.85 -10.43
CA SER A 334 -15.70 -11.15 -9.25
C SER A 334 -17.07 -10.48 -9.48
N LEU A 335 -17.28 -9.90 -10.67
CA LEU A 335 -18.57 -9.35 -11.07
C LEU A 335 -19.65 -10.43 -11.18
N ASN A 336 -19.32 -11.60 -11.72
CA ASN A 336 -20.24 -12.74 -11.81
C ASN A 336 -20.63 -13.26 -10.42
N THR A 337 -19.67 -13.37 -9.48
CA THR A 337 -19.93 -13.72 -8.07
C THR A 337 -20.89 -12.73 -7.41
N LEU A 338 -20.67 -11.42 -7.57
CA LEU A 338 -21.57 -10.40 -6.99
C LEU A 338 -22.97 -10.45 -7.60
N ALA A 339 -23.09 -10.62 -8.91
CA ALA A 339 -24.37 -10.78 -9.60
C ALA A 339 -25.10 -12.06 -9.16
N TRP A 340 -24.38 -13.17 -8.95
CA TRP A 340 -24.93 -14.42 -8.43
C TRP A 340 -25.45 -14.26 -7.00
N LEU A 341 -24.70 -13.60 -6.10
CA LEU A 341 -25.15 -13.31 -4.74
C LEU A 341 -26.40 -12.43 -4.74
N ASP A 342 -26.46 -11.40 -5.59
CA ASP A 342 -27.63 -10.53 -5.72
C ASP A 342 -28.87 -11.31 -6.21
N ALA A 343 -28.73 -12.12 -7.26
CA ALA A 343 -29.79 -12.96 -7.79
C ALA A 343 -30.32 -13.99 -6.77
N ALA A 344 -29.47 -14.44 -5.83
CA ALA A 344 -29.86 -15.30 -4.72
C ALA A 344 -30.54 -14.54 -3.55
N GLY A 345 -30.69 -13.22 -3.64
CA GLY A 345 -31.20 -12.38 -2.56
C GLY A 345 -30.21 -12.18 -1.42
N LEU A 346 -28.94 -12.42 -1.68
CA LEU A 346 -27.81 -12.32 -0.75
C LEU A 346 -26.88 -11.15 -1.12
N ALA A 347 -27.42 -10.07 -1.69
CA ALA A 347 -26.63 -8.89 -2.04
C ALA A 347 -25.78 -8.42 -0.85
N PRO A 348 -24.48 -8.14 -1.05
CA PRO A 348 -23.59 -7.72 0.03
C PRO A 348 -24.11 -6.47 0.76
N ARG A 349 -24.25 -6.56 2.09
CA ARG A 349 -24.68 -5.44 2.94
C ARG A 349 -23.60 -4.38 3.11
N LEU A 350 -22.33 -4.81 2.99
CA LEU A 350 -21.14 -3.96 3.01
C LEU A 350 -20.63 -3.82 1.58
N ARG A 351 -20.15 -2.63 1.22
CA ARG A 351 -19.65 -2.31 -0.13
C ARG A 351 -18.52 -3.28 -0.51
N PRO A 352 -18.63 -4.10 -1.58
CA PRO A 352 -17.53 -4.91 -2.04
C PRO A 352 -16.34 -4.04 -2.48
N ARG A 353 -15.15 -4.63 -2.56
CA ARG A 353 -13.95 -3.97 -3.03
C ARG A 353 -13.31 -4.78 -4.15
N PHE A 354 -12.83 -4.09 -5.18
CA PHE A 354 -11.94 -4.62 -6.20
C PHE A 354 -10.56 -4.04 -5.96
N GLU A 355 -9.65 -4.88 -5.50
CA GLU A 355 -8.27 -4.51 -5.23
C GLU A 355 -7.48 -4.51 -6.54
N HIS A 356 -6.72 -3.47 -6.79
CA HIS A 356 -5.96 -3.17 -8.00
C HIS A 356 -6.81 -2.71 -9.18
N CYS A 357 -7.48 -3.61 -9.88
CA CYS A 357 -8.26 -3.35 -11.09
C CYS A 357 -7.52 -2.43 -12.10
N PRO A 358 -6.29 -2.81 -12.50
CA PRO A 358 -5.44 -1.94 -13.33
C PRO A 358 -5.98 -1.78 -14.75
N ALA A 359 -6.86 -2.67 -15.19
CA ALA A 359 -7.48 -2.64 -16.51
C ALA A 359 -8.96 -3.03 -16.39
N CYS A 360 -9.84 -2.21 -16.96
CA CYS A 360 -11.26 -2.49 -17.05
C CYS A 360 -11.71 -2.23 -18.50
N PRO A 361 -12.27 -3.23 -19.19
CA PRO A 361 -12.88 -3.03 -20.51
C PRO A 361 -13.97 -1.96 -20.44
N PRO A 362 -13.99 -1.00 -21.38
CA PRO A 362 -14.99 0.08 -21.37
C PRO A 362 -16.44 -0.41 -21.30
N GLU A 363 -16.74 -1.52 -21.94
CA GLU A 363 -18.07 -2.15 -21.94
C GLU A 363 -18.46 -2.79 -20.58
N TRP A 364 -17.53 -2.90 -19.64
CA TRP A 364 -17.80 -3.41 -18.29
C TRP A 364 -17.99 -2.33 -17.25
N MET A 365 -17.78 -1.06 -17.60
CA MET A 365 -17.89 0.07 -16.65
C MET A 365 -19.27 0.12 -15.98
N ASP A 366 -20.34 -0.09 -16.74
CA ASP A 366 -21.69 -0.11 -16.19
C ASP A 366 -21.93 -1.31 -15.24
N ARG A 367 -21.31 -2.48 -15.52
CA ARG A 367 -21.38 -3.64 -14.62
C ARG A 367 -20.63 -3.36 -13.30
N VAL A 368 -19.46 -2.72 -13.39
CA VAL A 368 -18.69 -2.31 -12.21
C VAL A 368 -19.48 -1.30 -11.39
N ALA A 369 -20.06 -0.29 -12.02
CA ALA A 369 -20.91 0.70 -11.33
C ALA A 369 -22.12 0.04 -10.65
N ALA A 370 -22.81 -0.84 -11.35
CA ALA A 370 -24.00 -1.54 -10.83
C ALA A 370 -23.66 -2.50 -9.67
N SER A 371 -22.44 -3.01 -9.58
CA SER A 371 -22.00 -3.88 -8.47
C SER A 371 -21.92 -3.16 -7.12
N GLY A 372 -21.89 -1.82 -7.11
CA GLY A 372 -21.70 -1.01 -5.91
C GLY A 372 -20.32 -1.17 -5.25
N ALA A 373 -19.38 -1.82 -5.93
CA ALA A 373 -18.04 -2.02 -5.42
C ALA A 373 -17.20 -0.73 -5.45
N VAL A 374 -16.26 -0.65 -4.52
CA VAL A 374 -15.19 0.38 -4.50
C VAL A 374 -13.98 -0.19 -5.20
N VAL A 375 -13.44 0.48 -6.20
CA VAL A 375 -12.15 0.14 -6.79
C VAL A 375 -11.04 0.73 -5.93
N VAL A 376 -10.11 -0.11 -5.48
CA VAL A 376 -8.95 0.31 -4.67
C VAL A 376 -7.70 0.19 -5.52
N ALA A 377 -7.27 1.28 -6.10
CA ALA A 377 -6.20 1.32 -7.09
C ALA A 377 -4.88 1.89 -6.53
N GLN A 378 -3.77 1.58 -7.21
CA GLN A 378 -2.43 1.98 -6.81
C GLN A 378 -1.76 2.85 -7.89
N PRO A 379 -1.97 4.17 -7.85
CA PRO A 379 -1.45 5.06 -8.91
C PRO A 379 0.07 5.01 -9.05
N ALA A 380 0.79 4.76 -7.95
CA ALA A 380 2.25 4.68 -7.94
C ALA A 380 2.81 3.46 -8.72
N LEU A 381 1.98 2.48 -9.07
CA LEU A 381 2.35 1.38 -9.96
C LEU A 381 2.41 1.78 -11.44
N LEU A 382 1.73 2.87 -11.83
CA LEU A 382 1.70 3.31 -13.22
C LEU A 382 3.10 3.53 -13.83
N PRO A 383 4.03 4.21 -13.17
CA PRO A 383 5.39 4.36 -13.67
C PRO A 383 6.13 3.05 -13.91
N LEU A 384 5.83 1.99 -13.16
CA LEU A 384 6.45 0.67 -13.28
C LEU A 384 5.81 -0.17 -14.40
N ALA A 385 4.50 -0.07 -14.59
CA ALA A 385 3.78 -0.85 -15.59
C ALA A 385 3.98 -0.31 -17.02
N ALA A 386 4.24 0.97 -17.18
CA ALA A 386 4.36 1.65 -18.46
C ALA A 386 5.45 1.10 -19.39
N PRO A 387 6.68 0.77 -18.95
CA PRO A 387 7.72 0.23 -19.84
C PRO A 387 7.29 -1.07 -20.55
N ALA A 388 6.58 -1.96 -19.85
CA ALA A 388 6.07 -3.19 -20.44
C ALA A 388 4.97 -2.93 -21.49
N LEU A 389 4.26 -1.81 -21.38
CA LEU A 389 3.26 -1.38 -22.37
C LEU A 389 3.92 -0.75 -23.60
N HIS A 390 4.94 0.07 -23.43
CA HIS A 390 5.69 0.67 -24.55
C HIS A 390 6.43 -0.35 -25.40
N ALA A 391 6.88 -1.45 -24.78
CA ALA A 391 7.52 -2.56 -25.51
C ALA A 391 6.56 -3.35 -26.42
N ARG A 392 5.25 -3.15 -26.28
CA ARG A 392 4.22 -3.82 -27.06
C ARG A 392 3.62 -2.86 -28.09
N ALA A 393 3.34 -3.34 -29.30
CA ALA A 393 2.66 -2.54 -30.31
C ALA A 393 1.32 -1.98 -29.77
N PRO A 394 0.94 -0.74 -30.14
CA PRO A 394 -0.35 -0.18 -29.80
C PRO A 394 -1.48 -1.11 -30.23
N ASP A 395 -2.34 -1.49 -29.30
CA ASP A 395 -3.51 -2.32 -29.54
C ASP A 395 -4.75 -1.53 -29.07
N PRO A 396 -5.57 -1.00 -30.03
CA PRO A 396 -6.76 -0.24 -29.69
C PRO A 396 -7.83 -1.04 -28.92
N ALA A 397 -7.78 -2.38 -29.01
CA ALA A 397 -8.70 -3.25 -28.28
C ALA A 397 -8.29 -3.45 -26.81
N ARG A 398 -7.09 -3.00 -26.43
CA ARG A 398 -6.63 -3.11 -25.04
C ARG A 398 -7.22 -1.99 -24.18
N PRO A 399 -7.85 -2.30 -23.03
CA PRO A 399 -8.37 -1.27 -22.13
C PRO A 399 -7.24 -0.36 -21.63
N PRO A 400 -7.52 0.93 -21.38
CA PRO A 400 -6.54 1.85 -20.81
C PRO A 400 -6.08 1.36 -19.44
N LEU A 401 -4.81 1.58 -19.13
CA LEU A 401 -4.24 1.21 -17.83
C LEU A 401 -4.66 2.22 -16.78
N PHE A 402 -5.15 1.73 -15.62
CA PHE A 402 -5.64 2.54 -14.51
C PHE A 402 -6.64 3.62 -14.98
N PRO A 403 -7.86 3.24 -15.40
CA PRO A 403 -8.85 4.14 -16.01
C PRO A 403 -9.57 5.00 -14.97
N PHE A 404 -8.81 5.83 -14.22
CA PHE A 404 -9.33 6.60 -13.09
C PHE A 404 -10.43 7.58 -13.48
N ARG A 405 -10.23 8.32 -14.58
CA ARG A 405 -11.23 9.28 -15.06
C ARG A 405 -12.48 8.57 -15.53
N SER A 406 -12.33 7.45 -16.23
CA SER A 406 -13.45 6.63 -16.69
C SER A 406 -14.25 6.09 -15.51
N PHE A 407 -13.59 5.57 -14.45
CA PHE A 407 -14.27 5.13 -13.23
C PHE A 407 -15.08 6.28 -12.61
N LEU A 408 -14.46 7.45 -12.40
CA LEU A 408 -15.15 8.61 -11.83
C LEU A 408 -16.32 9.08 -12.69
N HIS A 409 -16.19 9.06 -14.02
CA HIS A 409 -17.24 9.45 -14.96
C HIS A 409 -18.46 8.52 -14.88
N HIS A 410 -18.26 7.23 -14.65
CA HIS A 410 -19.33 6.25 -14.45
C HIS A 410 -19.84 6.20 -13.00
N GLY A 411 -19.38 7.09 -12.13
CA GLY A 411 -19.80 7.14 -10.73
C GLY A 411 -19.30 5.96 -9.89
N ILE A 412 -18.26 5.25 -10.34
CA ILE A 412 -17.64 4.15 -9.63
C ILE A 412 -16.81 4.73 -8.48
N PRO A 413 -17.07 4.35 -7.22
CA PRO A 413 -16.28 4.81 -6.11
C PRO A 413 -14.82 4.33 -6.21
N LEU A 414 -13.87 5.23 -5.95
CA LEU A 414 -12.44 4.96 -5.97
C LEU A 414 -11.81 5.24 -4.62
N ALA A 415 -10.78 4.47 -4.31
CA ALA A 415 -9.80 4.74 -3.25
C ALA A 415 -8.40 4.48 -3.78
N PHE A 416 -7.41 5.17 -3.20
CA PHE A 416 -6.01 4.98 -3.54
C PHE A 416 -5.23 4.34 -2.40
N GLY A 417 -4.29 3.47 -2.75
CA GLY A 417 -3.32 2.85 -1.85
C GLY A 417 -1.95 2.74 -2.52
N SER A 418 -0.97 2.28 -1.77
CA SER A 418 0.41 2.11 -2.28
C SER A 418 0.67 0.72 -2.84
N ASP A 419 0.14 -0.30 -2.20
CA ASP A 419 0.56 -1.70 -2.34
C ASP A 419 2.02 -1.92 -1.87
N ALA A 420 2.45 -1.12 -0.88
CA ALA A 420 3.77 -1.31 -0.29
C ALA A 420 3.89 -2.72 0.34
N PRO A 421 5.00 -3.43 0.13
CA PRO A 421 6.32 -2.94 -0.31
C PRO A 421 6.58 -2.93 -1.83
N LEU A 422 5.60 -3.25 -2.68
CA LEU A 422 5.81 -3.30 -4.13
C LEU A 422 6.25 -1.93 -4.68
N VAL A 423 5.67 -0.84 -4.15
CA VAL A 423 6.16 0.53 -4.33
C VAL A 423 6.31 1.22 -2.96
N PRO A 424 7.09 2.30 -2.86
CA PRO A 424 7.20 3.06 -1.62
C PRO A 424 5.85 3.58 -1.12
N CYS A 425 5.66 3.60 0.20
CA CYS A 425 4.54 4.31 0.85
C CYS A 425 4.72 5.83 0.71
N ALA A 426 4.43 6.38 -0.46
CA ALA A 426 4.64 7.78 -0.80
C ALA A 426 3.40 8.36 -1.51
N PRO A 427 2.35 8.76 -0.76
CA PRO A 427 1.10 9.25 -1.35
C PRO A 427 1.28 10.39 -2.34
N LEU A 428 2.23 11.33 -2.10
CA LEU A 428 2.50 12.43 -3.01
C LEU A 428 2.97 11.94 -4.40
N GLU A 429 3.76 10.87 -4.47
CA GLU A 429 4.16 10.26 -5.76
C GLU A 429 2.97 9.57 -6.44
N GLY A 430 2.08 8.93 -5.66
CA GLY A 430 0.83 8.38 -6.19
C GLY A 430 -0.10 9.47 -6.76
N LEU A 431 -0.25 10.59 -6.06
CA LEU A 431 -0.98 11.76 -6.56
C LEU A 431 -0.38 12.26 -7.88
N LYS A 432 0.94 12.40 -7.92
CA LYS A 432 1.66 12.84 -9.12
C LYS A 432 1.44 11.89 -10.30
N ALA A 433 1.51 10.58 -10.06
CA ALA A 433 1.24 9.57 -11.09
C ALA A 433 -0.20 9.65 -11.62
N ALA A 434 -1.20 9.80 -10.74
CA ALA A 434 -2.61 9.92 -11.14
C ALA A 434 -2.90 11.18 -11.98
N VAL A 435 -2.24 12.30 -11.64
CA VAL A 435 -2.45 13.61 -12.30
C VAL A 435 -1.64 13.74 -13.58
N THR A 436 -0.35 13.35 -13.55
CA THR A 436 0.55 13.56 -14.71
C THR A 436 0.54 12.41 -15.69
N ARG A 437 0.15 11.23 -15.25
CA ARG A 437 0.16 10.00 -16.04
C ARG A 437 1.51 9.68 -16.68
N ARG A 438 2.62 10.10 -16.05
CA ARG A 438 3.96 9.92 -16.58
C ARG A 438 4.61 8.66 -16.00
N ASP A 439 5.30 7.93 -16.87
CA ASP A 439 6.18 6.84 -16.47
C ASP A 439 7.54 7.37 -15.96
N ALA A 440 8.42 6.44 -15.57
CA ALA A 440 9.76 6.77 -15.08
C ALA A 440 10.65 7.44 -16.15
N ALA A 441 10.35 7.26 -17.44
CA ALA A 441 11.05 7.90 -18.56
C ALA A 441 10.41 9.22 -18.99
N GLY A 442 9.27 9.60 -18.39
CA GLY A 442 8.55 10.83 -18.65
C GLY A 442 7.50 10.73 -19.77
N TYR A 443 7.27 9.55 -20.35
CA TYR A 443 6.20 9.34 -21.33
C TYR A 443 4.83 9.32 -20.66
N CYS A 444 3.82 9.90 -21.33
CA CYS A 444 2.44 9.84 -20.84
C CYS A 444 1.78 8.51 -21.21
N VAL A 445 1.11 7.90 -20.24
CA VAL A 445 0.35 6.65 -20.38
C VAL A 445 -1.12 6.95 -20.21
N ALA A 446 -1.92 6.76 -21.27
CA ALA A 446 -3.35 7.07 -21.29
C ALA A 446 -3.65 8.46 -20.68
N PRO A 447 -3.14 9.56 -21.27
CA PRO A 447 -3.29 10.92 -20.71
C PRO A 447 -4.74 11.34 -20.52
N GLU A 448 -5.67 10.75 -21.28
CA GLU A 448 -7.12 10.94 -21.15
C GLU A 448 -7.67 10.48 -19.80
N GLU A 449 -6.97 9.56 -19.12
CA GLU A 449 -7.34 9.06 -17.80
C GLU A 449 -6.74 9.87 -16.63
N SER A 450 -6.13 11.01 -16.93
CA SER A 450 -5.68 11.97 -15.92
C SER A 450 -6.88 12.54 -15.16
N ILE A 451 -6.71 12.72 -13.86
CA ILE A 451 -7.72 13.32 -12.97
C ILE A 451 -7.19 14.59 -12.31
N PRO A 452 -8.07 15.52 -11.92
CA PRO A 452 -7.67 16.70 -11.16
C PRO A 452 -6.98 16.36 -9.85
N LEU A 453 -6.04 17.20 -9.42
CA LEU A 453 -5.30 16.99 -8.18
C LEU A 453 -6.20 16.94 -6.94
N ALA A 454 -7.22 17.76 -6.90
CA ALA A 454 -8.20 17.76 -5.80
C ALA A 454 -8.95 16.41 -5.71
N ASP A 455 -9.33 15.83 -6.86
CA ASP A 455 -9.95 14.51 -6.88
C ASP A 455 -8.96 13.44 -6.44
N ALA A 456 -7.73 13.44 -6.94
CA ALA A 456 -6.70 12.50 -6.55
C ALA A 456 -6.44 12.54 -5.03
N LEU A 457 -6.35 13.75 -4.45
CA LEU A 457 -6.18 13.92 -3.00
C LEU A 457 -7.38 13.37 -2.23
N ARG A 458 -8.61 13.63 -2.70
CA ARG A 458 -9.82 13.08 -2.10
C ARG A 458 -9.81 11.55 -2.11
N LEU A 459 -9.28 10.91 -3.15
CA LEU A 459 -9.20 9.45 -3.26
C LEU A 459 -8.19 8.83 -2.28
N TYR A 460 -7.10 9.54 -1.96
CA TYR A 460 -6.12 9.13 -0.92
C TYR A 460 -6.54 9.48 0.52
N THR A 461 -7.65 10.18 0.71
CA THR A 461 -8.14 10.60 2.04
C THR A 461 -9.53 10.03 2.28
N TRP A 462 -10.58 10.70 1.80
CA TRP A 462 -11.96 10.26 1.93
C TRP A 462 -12.23 8.93 1.21
N GLY A 463 -11.64 8.71 0.03
CA GLY A 463 -11.81 7.46 -0.71
C GLY A 463 -11.35 6.24 0.09
N GLY A 464 -10.18 6.32 0.74
CA GLY A 464 -9.70 5.27 1.64
C GLY A 464 -10.63 5.05 2.85
N ALA A 465 -11.11 6.12 3.46
CA ALA A 465 -12.08 6.03 4.54
C ALA A 465 -13.40 5.38 4.08
N TYR A 466 -13.88 5.75 2.88
CA TYR A 466 -15.08 5.18 2.26
C TYR A 466 -14.93 3.69 1.96
N ALA A 467 -13.78 3.27 1.47
CA ALA A 467 -13.49 1.85 1.22
C ALA A 467 -13.50 1.01 2.51
N ALA A 468 -13.11 1.61 3.64
CA ALA A 468 -13.11 0.98 4.97
C ALA A 468 -14.44 1.13 5.73
N GLY A 469 -15.42 1.90 5.23
CA GLY A 469 -16.66 2.23 5.94
C GLY A 469 -16.41 3.13 7.16
N GLU A 470 -15.45 4.05 7.06
CA GLU A 470 -15.10 5.02 8.11
C GLU A 470 -15.25 6.49 7.67
N GLU A 471 -15.92 6.73 6.54
CA GLU A 471 -16.12 8.06 5.96
C GLU A 471 -16.85 9.04 6.88
N ASP A 472 -17.61 8.54 7.85
CA ASP A 472 -18.26 9.36 8.88
C ASP A 472 -17.32 9.75 10.02
N ALA A 473 -16.18 9.12 10.15
CA ALA A 473 -15.23 9.34 11.22
C ALA A 473 -13.98 10.11 10.80
N THR A 474 -13.54 9.95 9.55
CA THR A 474 -12.25 10.47 9.05
C THR A 474 -12.29 10.75 7.53
N GLY A 475 -11.20 11.27 6.98
CA GLY A 475 -11.00 11.49 5.54
C GLY A 475 -11.40 12.87 5.04
N THR A 476 -12.03 13.70 5.89
CA THR A 476 -12.36 15.11 5.60
C THR A 476 -12.02 16.01 6.78
N ILE A 477 -11.84 17.31 6.53
CA ILE A 477 -11.65 18.32 7.56
C ILE A 477 -13.02 18.97 7.86
N GLU A 478 -13.75 18.37 8.80
CA GLU A 478 -15.09 18.80 9.22
C GLU A 478 -15.24 18.63 10.73
N ALA A 479 -16.03 19.49 11.35
CA ALA A 479 -16.31 19.39 12.78
C ALA A 479 -16.91 18.02 13.15
N GLY A 480 -16.43 17.42 14.24
CA GLY A 480 -16.83 16.10 14.72
C GLY A 480 -15.97 14.94 14.18
N ARG A 481 -15.25 15.13 13.08
CA ARG A 481 -14.31 14.14 12.52
C ARG A 481 -13.08 13.98 13.40
N ARG A 482 -12.37 12.86 13.27
CA ARG A 482 -11.06 12.66 13.91
C ARG A 482 -10.07 13.70 13.39
N ALA A 483 -9.26 14.23 14.29
CA ALA A 483 -8.23 15.18 13.93
C ALA A 483 -6.95 14.45 13.46
N ASP A 484 -7.08 13.67 12.39
CA ASP A 484 -6.01 13.01 11.66
C ASP A 484 -5.67 13.92 10.48
N LEU A 485 -4.59 14.71 10.61
CA LEU A 485 -4.30 15.86 9.74
C LEU A 485 -2.84 15.86 9.31
N VAL A 486 -2.59 16.46 8.16
CA VAL A 486 -1.23 16.65 7.63
C VAL A 486 -1.04 18.10 7.20
N LEU A 487 0.07 18.70 7.62
CA LEU A 487 0.50 20.01 7.17
C LEU A 487 1.50 19.85 6.03
N VAL A 488 1.23 20.56 4.94
CA VAL A 488 2.04 20.53 3.71
C VAL A 488 2.48 21.95 3.36
N GLU A 489 3.79 22.16 3.25
CA GLU A 489 4.38 23.40 2.73
C GLU A 489 4.70 23.26 1.24
N GLY A 490 4.80 24.39 0.53
CA GLY A 490 5.20 24.45 -0.87
C GLY A 490 4.14 24.00 -1.88
N ALA A 491 3.01 23.49 -1.43
CA ALA A 491 1.96 22.93 -2.27
C ALA A 491 1.12 23.99 -3.01
N GLY A 492 1.35 25.27 -2.78
CA GLY A 492 0.58 26.35 -3.41
C GLY A 492 -0.93 26.18 -3.21
N GLU A 493 -1.68 26.30 -4.29
CA GLU A 493 -3.14 26.14 -4.27
C GLU A 493 -3.63 24.71 -4.56
N TRP A 494 -2.72 23.72 -4.65
CA TRP A 494 -3.06 22.35 -5.05
C TRP A 494 -3.82 22.27 -6.39
N ALA A 495 -3.47 23.17 -7.32
CA ALA A 495 -4.15 23.30 -8.61
C ALA A 495 -3.39 22.62 -9.76
N THR A 496 -2.08 22.45 -9.62
CA THR A 496 -1.20 22.00 -10.70
C THR A 496 -0.25 20.87 -10.27
N PRO A 497 0.26 20.07 -11.21
CA PRO A 497 1.30 19.08 -10.93
C PRO A 497 2.59 19.69 -10.36
N ASP A 498 2.90 20.96 -10.68
CA ASP A 498 4.06 21.66 -10.15
C ASP A 498 3.93 21.91 -8.64
N ASP A 499 2.73 22.07 -8.14
CA ASP A 499 2.45 22.19 -6.70
C ASP A 499 2.88 20.92 -5.96
N LEU A 500 2.59 19.74 -6.53
CA LEU A 500 3.04 18.45 -5.97
C LEU A 500 4.56 18.32 -5.93
N SER A 501 5.26 18.82 -6.95
CA SER A 501 6.73 18.74 -7.02
C SER A 501 7.41 19.58 -5.94
N ARG A 502 6.71 20.58 -5.40
CA ARG A 502 7.17 21.47 -4.32
C ARG A 502 6.62 21.09 -2.96
N ALA A 503 5.56 20.26 -2.94
CA ALA A 503 4.88 19.87 -1.72
C ALA A 503 5.81 19.10 -0.78
N GLN A 504 5.88 19.51 0.46
CA GLN A 504 6.63 18.86 1.53
C GLN A 504 5.75 18.69 2.75
N ILE A 505 5.62 17.47 3.21
CA ILE A 505 4.95 17.19 4.49
C ILE A 505 5.87 17.72 5.60
N VAL A 506 5.32 18.54 6.49
CA VAL A 506 6.08 19.15 7.59
C VAL A 506 5.54 18.76 8.95
N MET A 507 4.31 18.24 9.03
CA MET A 507 3.74 17.78 10.29
C MET A 507 2.63 16.77 10.02
N THR A 508 2.56 15.74 10.86
CA THR A 508 1.49 14.73 10.85
C THR A 508 0.86 14.64 12.23
N LEU A 509 -0.47 14.70 12.28
CA LEU A 509 -1.26 14.57 13.49
C LEU A 509 -2.17 13.35 13.39
N ILE A 510 -2.26 12.59 14.48
CA ILE A 510 -3.23 11.49 14.64
C ILE A 510 -4.01 11.74 15.94
N GLY A 511 -5.34 11.82 15.83
CA GLY A 511 -6.20 12.12 16.98
C GLY A 511 -5.80 13.43 17.66
N GLY A 512 -5.41 14.46 16.90
CA GLY A 512 -5.02 15.76 17.41
C GLY A 512 -3.66 15.80 18.11
N LYS A 513 -2.92 14.70 18.13
CA LYS A 513 -1.55 14.65 18.65
C LYS A 513 -0.57 14.80 17.51
N ILE A 514 0.39 15.69 17.64
CA ILE A 514 1.52 15.78 16.71
C ILE A 514 2.38 14.55 16.93
N VAL A 515 2.39 13.65 15.94
CA VAL A 515 3.13 12.38 15.98
C VAL A 515 4.44 12.46 15.19
N TRP A 516 4.53 13.43 14.27
CA TRP A 516 5.75 13.72 13.53
C TRP A 516 5.78 15.21 13.14
N ALA A 517 6.94 15.81 13.18
CA ALA A 517 7.21 17.15 12.67
C ALA A 517 8.68 17.22 12.21
N ARG A 518 8.88 17.96 11.10
CA ARG A 518 10.20 18.22 10.51
C ARG A 518 11.00 19.26 11.30
#